data_74390e2fd64524684fdf6fb5fa42d9ac
#
_entry.id   74390e2fd64524684fdf6fb5fa42d9ac
#
_cell.length_a   1.000
_cell.length_b   1.000
_cell.length_c   1.000
_cell.angle_alpha   90.00
_cell.angle_beta   90.00
_cell.angle_gamma   90.00
#
_symmetry.space_group_name_H-M   'P 1'
#
loop_
_entity.id
_entity.type
_entity.pdbx_description
1 polymer ?
#
loop_
_entity_poly.entity_id
_entity_poly.type
_entity_poly.pdbx_seq_one_letter_code
_entity_poly.pdbx_strand_id
1 'polypeptide(L)'
;MNRIKYIWGILIVLCCLQACYDDNSKLADQPIIEVNILPTAKDSINIYFNNTLEIKADIESETDALTYQWDMGLYAEDPKTGESTTVFKNISQEKDLSYVVRELGHYHLRQIVTSEDGSTIKYYHVFVNSQFEEGFTILERRPDGKGGISFLKTLTPEEIEAGMEPSFMQNAFAYANGGKELYLDPVDIDKVGNYLYILHGESQKLVQIDAKTFEEIYEYDFKFYQLDFVPTTMMTCDYRYCTEFTVTSKNGGVAMVQ
;
A
#
# COMPACT_ATOMS: atom_id res chain seq x y z
N MET A 1 -51.41 39.56 55.24
CA MET A 1 -51.45 38.68 54.07
C MET A 1 -50.12 38.52 53.33
N ASN A 2 -49.10 39.37 53.53
CA ASN A 2 -47.82 39.27 52.83
C ASN A 2 -46.80 38.27 53.43
N ARG A 3 -46.89 37.97 54.72
CA ARG A 3 -45.91 37.07 55.38
C ARG A 3 -46.03 35.62 54.96
N ILE A 4 -47.20 35.17 54.55
CA ILE A 4 -47.43 33.80 54.06
C ILE A 4 -46.76 33.55 52.70
N LYS A 5 -46.70 34.55 51.83
CA LYS A 5 -46.06 34.43 50.50
C LYS A 5 -44.54 34.26 50.65
N TYR A 6 -43.90 34.83 51.61
CA TYR A 6 -42.48 34.68 51.87
C TYR A 6 -42.13 33.31 52.46
N ILE A 7 -43.02 32.74 53.28
CA ILE A 7 -42.85 31.39 53.82
C ILE A 7 -42.94 30.34 52.74
N TRP A 8 -43.85 30.47 51.78
CA TRP A 8 -43.96 29.58 50.64
C TRP A 8 -42.76 29.69 49.70
N GLY A 9 -42.23 30.88 49.48
CA GLY A 9 -41.03 31.11 48.69
C GLY A 9 -39.78 30.47 49.31
N ILE A 10 -39.61 30.58 50.62
CA ILE A 10 -38.49 29.95 51.34
C ILE A 10 -38.61 28.43 51.35
N LEU A 11 -39.82 27.86 51.46
CA LEU A 11 -40.05 26.41 51.42
C LEU A 11 -39.71 25.82 50.05
N ILE A 12 -40.05 26.51 48.96
CA ILE A 12 -39.71 26.12 47.60
C ILE A 12 -38.18 26.13 47.37
N VAL A 13 -37.50 27.16 47.85
CA VAL A 13 -36.02 27.25 47.73
C VAL A 13 -35.33 26.19 48.59
N LEU A 14 -35.85 25.84 49.78
CA LEU A 14 -35.32 24.72 50.55
C LEU A 14 -35.51 23.36 49.88
N CYS A 15 -36.65 23.11 49.22
CA CYS A 15 -36.86 21.88 48.48
C CYS A 15 -35.92 21.78 47.22
N CYS A 16 -35.56 22.89 46.58
CA CYS A 16 -34.61 22.89 45.46
C CYS A 16 -33.16 22.63 45.90
N LEU A 17 -32.81 22.88 47.17
CA LEU A 17 -31.47 22.64 47.69
C LEU A 17 -31.25 21.18 48.14
N GLN A 18 -32.31 20.37 48.23
CA GLN A 18 -32.19 18.93 48.51
C GLN A 18 -32.14 18.05 47.29
N ALA A 19 -32.14 18.63 46.10
CA ALA A 19 -31.81 17.94 44.88
C ALA A 19 -30.26 17.82 44.65
N CYS A 20 -29.50 17.62 45.75
CA CYS A 20 -28.24 16.91 45.64
C CYS A 20 -28.62 15.48 45.31
N TYR A 21 -28.59 15.15 44.07
CA TYR A 21 -28.63 13.79 43.57
C TYR A 21 -27.41 13.09 44.17
N ASP A 22 -27.65 12.29 45.24
CA ASP A 22 -26.67 11.31 45.68
C ASP A 22 -26.56 10.32 44.54
N ASP A 23 -25.55 10.52 43.71
CA ASP A 23 -25.17 9.54 42.70
C ASP A 23 -24.62 8.30 43.41
N ASN A 24 -25.53 7.46 43.85
CA ASN A 24 -25.22 6.13 44.35
C ASN A 24 -24.96 5.15 43.21
N SER A 25 -24.52 5.66 42.04
CA SER A 25 -24.08 4.79 40.96
C SER A 25 -22.84 4.05 41.45
N LYS A 26 -22.99 2.77 41.76
CA LYS A 26 -21.87 1.87 42.06
C LYS A 26 -20.98 1.60 40.81
N LEU A 27 -21.16 2.36 39.73
CA LEU A 27 -20.32 2.34 38.51
C LEU A 27 -18.90 2.81 38.79
N ALA A 28 -18.68 3.58 39.90
CA ALA A 28 -17.34 4.08 40.21
C ALA A 28 -16.38 3.02 40.82
N ASP A 29 -16.91 1.86 41.22
CA ASP A 29 -16.10 0.84 41.88
C ASP A 29 -15.89 -0.45 41.03
N GLN A 30 -16.33 -0.48 39.78
CA GLN A 30 -15.96 -1.59 38.89
C GLN A 30 -14.58 -1.33 38.31
N PRO A 31 -13.60 -2.22 38.53
CA PRO A 31 -12.29 -2.08 37.91
C PRO A 31 -12.46 -2.16 36.39
N ILE A 32 -12.00 -1.11 35.72
CA ILE A 32 -11.97 -1.09 34.23
C ILE A 32 -10.83 -2.03 33.80
N ILE A 33 -11.12 -2.94 32.90
CA ILE A 33 -10.11 -3.80 32.28
C ILE A 33 -9.21 -2.94 31.40
N GLU A 34 -8.01 -2.68 31.87
CA GLU A 34 -7.00 -1.99 31.10
C GLU A 34 -6.39 -2.93 30.03
N VAL A 35 -6.31 -2.43 28.80
CA VAL A 35 -5.63 -3.10 27.70
C VAL A 35 -4.49 -2.22 27.22
N ASN A 36 -3.26 -2.72 27.32
CA ASN A 36 -2.08 -2.03 26.89
C ASN A 36 -1.47 -2.74 25.68
N ILE A 37 -1.31 -2.02 24.56
CA ILE A 37 -0.61 -2.49 23.37
C ILE A 37 0.85 -2.09 23.48
N LEU A 38 1.73 -3.06 23.74
CA LEU A 38 3.17 -2.81 23.84
C LEU A 38 3.79 -2.58 22.47
N PRO A 39 4.85 -1.76 22.37
CA PRO A 39 5.52 -1.48 21.11
C PRO A 39 6.38 -2.68 20.68
N THR A 40 5.90 -3.49 19.76
CA THR A 40 6.64 -4.61 19.16
C THR A 40 7.31 -4.27 17.84
N ALA A 41 6.85 -3.20 17.19
CA ALA A 41 7.42 -2.64 15.98
C ALA A 41 7.68 -1.15 16.16
N LYS A 42 8.55 -0.59 15.31
CA LYS A 42 8.72 0.87 15.21
C LYS A 42 7.40 1.48 14.72
N ASP A 43 7.09 2.70 15.18
CA ASP A 43 5.90 3.43 14.72
C ASP A 43 5.95 3.77 13.21
N SER A 44 7.13 3.67 12.60
CA SER A 44 7.37 3.85 11.17
C SER A 44 7.99 2.57 10.59
N ILE A 45 7.30 1.96 9.64
CA ILE A 45 7.66 0.69 9.01
C ILE A 45 7.88 0.92 7.53
N ASN A 46 9.06 0.53 7.02
CA ASN A 46 9.35 0.53 5.60
C ASN A 46 9.26 -0.91 5.07
N ILE A 47 8.50 -1.09 4.01
CA ILE A 47 8.32 -2.39 3.35
C ILE A 47 8.34 -2.20 1.84
N TYR A 48 8.73 -3.22 1.10
CA TYR A 48 8.62 -3.19 -0.35
C TYR A 48 7.27 -3.73 -0.81
N PHE A 49 6.83 -3.22 -1.93
CA PHE A 49 5.67 -3.70 -2.68
C PHE A 49 5.69 -5.24 -2.80
N ASN A 50 4.53 -5.86 -2.65
CA ASN A 50 4.30 -7.30 -2.70
C ASN A 50 4.97 -8.12 -1.58
N ASN A 51 5.61 -7.48 -0.60
CA ASN A 51 6.11 -8.16 0.59
C ASN A 51 5.02 -8.27 1.67
N THR A 52 5.21 -9.22 2.58
CA THR A 52 4.30 -9.42 3.71
C THR A 52 4.66 -8.49 4.85
N LEU A 53 3.71 -7.68 5.28
CA LEU A 53 3.78 -6.88 6.51
C LEU A 53 3.44 -7.79 7.70
N GLU A 54 4.41 -8.03 8.56
CA GLU A 54 4.24 -8.86 9.74
C GLU A 54 4.42 -8.03 11.00
N ILE A 55 3.42 -8.04 11.89
CA ILE A 55 3.50 -7.41 13.21
C ILE A 55 2.94 -8.38 14.24
N LYS A 56 3.77 -8.76 15.20
CA LYS A 56 3.33 -9.53 16.37
C LYS A 56 2.76 -8.57 17.40
N ALA A 57 1.54 -8.87 17.86
CA ALA A 57 0.90 -8.10 18.90
C ALA A 57 1.37 -8.56 20.29
N ASP A 58 1.93 -7.64 21.04
CA ASP A 58 2.23 -7.87 22.46
C ASP A 58 1.23 -7.06 23.29
N ILE A 59 0.35 -7.78 24.01
CA ILE A 59 -0.80 -7.21 24.70
C ILE A 59 -0.73 -7.59 26.17
N GLU A 60 -0.74 -6.57 27.02
CA GLU A 60 -0.95 -6.73 28.46
C GLU A 60 -2.41 -6.44 28.79
N SER A 61 -3.09 -7.39 29.39
CA SER A 61 -4.47 -7.26 29.84
C SER A 61 -4.77 -8.23 30.99
N GLU A 62 -5.69 -7.84 31.86
CA GLU A 62 -6.21 -8.69 32.94
C GLU A 62 -7.21 -9.75 32.43
N THR A 63 -7.66 -9.67 31.17
CA THR A 63 -8.60 -10.61 30.53
C THR A 63 -8.03 -11.25 29.28
N ASP A 64 -8.40 -12.49 29.04
CA ASP A 64 -8.15 -13.20 27.78
C ASP A 64 -9.28 -12.99 26.75
N ALA A 65 -10.41 -12.39 27.16
CA ALA A 65 -11.56 -12.14 26.29
C ALA A 65 -11.36 -10.86 25.46
N LEU A 66 -10.39 -10.91 24.54
CA LEU A 66 -10.03 -9.79 23.66
C LEU A 66 -10.42 -10.09 22.21
N THR A 67 -10.84 -9.04 21.50
CA THR A 67 -10.97 -9.07 20.03
C THR A 67 -9.97 -8.14 19.41
N TYR A 68 -9.53 -8.50 18.20
CA TYR A 68 -8.47 -7.81 17.48
C TYR A 68 -8.99 -7.32 16.13
N GLN A 69 -8.50 -6.18 15.72
CA GLN A 69 -8.77 -5.63 14.40
C GLN A 69 -7.58 -4.83 13.91
N TRP A 70 -7.22 -5.06 12.65
CA TRP A 70 -6.21 -4.29 11.94
C TRP A 70 -6.86 -3.59 10.75
N ASP A 71 -6.72 -2.28 10.72
CA ASP A 71 -7.24 -1.47 9.63
C ASP A 71 -6.11 -0.68 8.99
N MET A 72 -6.12 -0.59 7.67
CA MET A 72 -5.15 0.17 6.91
C MET A 72 -5.84 1.11 5.93
N GLY A 73 -5.30 2.30 5.74
CA GLY A 73 -5.78 3.28 4.78
C GLY A 73 -4.65 4.15 4.24
N LEU A 74 -4.78 4.59 3.00
CA LEU A 74 -3.82 5.52 2.41
C LEU A 74 -3.78 6.79 3.26
N TYR A 75 -2.57 7.23 3.61
CA TYR A 75 -2.36 8.45 4.39
C TYR A 75 -2.99 9.64 3.66
N ALA A 76 -3.84 10.35 4.35
CA ALA A 76 -4.46 11.58 3.88
C ALA A 76 -4.64 12.55 5.03
N GLU A 77 -4.32 13.81 4.78
CA GLU A 77 -4.47 14.93 5.71
C GLU A 77 -5.24 16.06 5.06
N ASP A 78 -6.10 16.74 5.81
CA ASP A 78 -6.65 18.01 5.37
C ASP A 78 -5.53 19.08 5.39
N PRO A 79 -5.18 19.68 4.24
CA PRO A 79 -4.07 20.62 4.16
C PRO A 79 -4.31 21.92 4.94
N LYS A 80 -5.53 22.18 5.41
CA LYS A 80 -5.88 23.39 6.18
C LYS A 80 -5.83 23.17 7.68
N THR A 81 -6.24 21.98 8.12
CA THR A 81 -6.36 21.66 9.56
C THR A 81 -5.24 20.76 10.06
N GLY A 82 -4.57 20.02 9.17
CA GLY A 82 -3.61 18.97 9.52
C GLY A 82 -4.27 17.73 10.12
N GLU A 83 -5.59 17.64 10.10
CA GLU A 83 -6.30 16.49 10.62
C GLU A 83 -6.26 15.33 9.62
N SER A 84 -6.08 14.10 10.13
CA SER A 84 -6.08 12.91 9.30
C SER A 84 -7.47 12.65 8.72
N THR A 85 -7.54 12.55 7.39
CA THR A 85 -8.74 12.19 6.63
C THR A 85 -8.64 10.77 6.05
N THR A 86 -7.71 9.95 6.57
CA THR A 86 -7.50 8.58 6.14
C THR A 86 -8.77 7.73 6.26
N VAL A 87 -9.16 7.11 5.14
CA VAL A 87 -10.27 6.16 5.11
C VAL A 87 -9.72 4.76 5.36
N PHE A 88 -10.06 4.19 6.50
CA PHE A 88 -9.59 2.88 6.91
C PHE A 88 -10.44 1.74 6.33
N LYS A 89 -9.78 0.65 5.94
CA LYS A 89 -10.39 -0.63 5.57
C LYS A 89 -9.84 -1.71 6.48
N ASN A 90 -10.70 -2.61 6.94
CA ASN A 90 -10.28 -3.79 7.71
C ASN A 90 -9.45 -4.72 6.83
N ILE A 91 -8.26 -5.12 7.32
CA ILE A 91 -7.34 -6.02 6.62
C ILE A 91 -7.10 -7.34 7.36
N SER A 92 -7.35 -7.37 8.70
CA SER A 92 -7.24 -8.58 9.51
C SER A 92 -8.03 -8.44 10.82
N GLN A 93 -8.46 -9.58 11.38
CA GLN A 93 -9.04 -9.71 12.72
C GLN A 93 -8.24 -10.69 13.60
N GLU A 94 -7.09 -11.10 13.12
CA GLU A 94 -6.18 -11.95 13.88
C GLU A 94 -5.40 -11.13 14.92
N LYS A 95 -4.91 -11.78 15.98
CA LYS A 95 -4.05 -11.13 16.97
C LYS A 95 -2.80 -10.55 16.32
N ASP A 96 -2.10 -11.37 15.56
CA ASP A 96 -0.89 -11.00 14.83
C ASP A 96 -1.25 -10.62 13.39
N LEU A 97 -0.66 -9.54 12.88
CA LEU A 97 -0.85 -9.14 11.49
C LEU A 97 0.11 -9.89 10.59
N SER A 98 -0.45 -10.47 9.52
CA SER A 98 0.30 -10.95 8.34
C SER A 98 -0.49 -10.55 7.10
N TYR A 99 0.01 -9.55 6.36
CA TYR A 99 -0.71 -8.95 5.24
C TYR A 99 0.22 -8.61 4.09
N VAL A 100 -0.08 -9.07 2.88
CA VAL A 100 0.66 -8.74 1.67
C VAL A 100 0.20 -7.38 1.14
N VAL A 101 1.11 -6.40 1.11
CA VAL A 101 0.79 -5.05 0.64
C VAL A 101 1.04 -4.96 -0.87
N ARG A 102 -0.04 -4.67 -1.62
CA ARG A 102 -0.05 -4.68 -3.09
C ARG A 102 -0.24 -3.31 -3.75
N GLU A 103 -0.07 -2.24 -3.01
CA GLU A 103 -0.16 -0.89 -3.55
C GLU A 103 0.95 -0.03 -2.95
N LEU A 104 1.65 0.71 -3.79
CA LEU A 104 2.68 1.66 -3.36
C LEU A 104 2.07 2.84 -2.61
N GLY A 105 2.79 3.38 -1.65
CA GLY A 105 2.37 4.59 -0.98
C GLY A 105 2.69 4.66 0.50
N HIS A 106 2.22 5.72 1.14
CA HIS A 106 2.28 5.92 2.57
C HIS A 106 0.91 5.63 3.18
N TYR A 107 0.87 4.75 4.18
CA TYR A 107 -0.36 4.30 4.81
C TYR A 107 -0.35 4.57 6.30
N HIS A 108 -1.52 4.86 6.85
CA HIS A 108 -1.81 4.66 8.25
C HIS A 108 -2.31 3.24 8.48
N LEU A 109 -1.69 2.55 9.43
CA LEU A 109 -2.15 1.27 9.95
C LEU A 109 -2.56 1.49 11.40
N ARG A 110 -3.70 0.93 11.81
CA ARG A 110 -4.13 0.94 13.21
C ARG A 110 -4.43 -0.46 13.69
N GLN A 111 -3.93 -0.75 14.88
CA GLN A 111 -4.28 -1.92 15.67
C GLN A 111 -5.32 -1.51 16.68
N ILE A 112 -6.44 -2.24 16.73
CA ILE A 112 -7.52 -2.02 17.67
C ILE A 112 -7.67 -3.30 18.49
N VAL A 113 -7.58 -3.18 19.80
CA VAL A 113 -7.81 -4.28 20.75
C VAL A 113 -8.97 -3.90 21.64
N THR A 114 -9.99 -4.74 21.67
CA THR A 114 -11.25 -4.48 22.39
C THR A 114 -11.48 -5.53 23.45
N SER A 115 -11.75 -5.07 24.67
CA SER A 115 -12.32 -5.82 25.79
C SER A 115 -13.80 -5.50 25.97
N GLU A 116 -14.47 -6.05 27.00
CA GLU A 116 -15.84 -5.70 27.34
C GLU A 116 -16.00 -4.23 27.81
N ASP A 117 -14.95 -3.64 28.34
CA ASP A 117 -14.98 -2.27 28.90
C ASP A 117 -14.56 -1.19 27.90
N GLY A 118 -13.96 -1.56 26.75
CA GLY A 118 -13.54 -0.57 25.77
C GLY A 118 -12.49 -1.05 24.79
N SER A 119 -11.97 -0.09 23.99
CA SER A 119 -10.98 -0.37 22.97
C SER A 119 -9.75 0.51 23.13
N THR A 120 -8.59 -0.10 22.96
CA THR A 120 -7.29 0.59 22.86
C THR A 120 -6.83 0.56 21.42
N ILE A 121 -6.27 1.67 20.92
CA ILE A 121 -5.84 1.82 19.53
C ILE A 121 -4.39 2.25 19.49
N LYS A 122 -3.60 1.57 18.65
CA LYS A 122 -2.23 1.96 18.30
C LYS A 122 -2.11 2.22 16.81
N TYR A 123 -1.38 3.27 16.44
CA TYR A 123 -1.14 3.67 15.07
C TYR A 123 0.30 3.43 14.65
N TYR A 124 0.47 3.10 13.35
CA TYR A 124 1.75 2.95 12.67
C TYR A 124 1.70 3.66 11.33
N HIS A 125 2.85 4.16 10.89
CA HIS A 125 3.07 4.64 9.53
C HIS A 125 3.72 3.53 8.72
N VAL A 126 3.14 3.16 7.60
CA VAL A 126 3.68 2.13 6.72
C VAL A 126 4.02 2.76 5.38
N PHE A 127 5.30 2.74 5.03
CA PHE A 127 5.81 3.20 3.74
C PHE A 127 6.05 1.99 2.84
N VAL A 128 5.25 1.88 1.79
CA VAL A 128 5.36 0.81 0.79
C VAL A 128 6.10 1.36 -0.41
N ASN A 129 7.34 0.93 -0.54
CA ASN A 129 8.27 1.44 -1.53
C ASN A 129 8.40 0.48 -2.72
N SER A 130 8.71 1.03 -3.89
CA SER A 130 9.16 0.23 -5.03
C SER A 130 10.59 -0.26 -4.81
N GLN A 131 10.86 -1.50 -5.19
CA GLN A 131 12.23 -2.00 -5.28
C GLN A 131 12.87 -1.76 -6.66
N PHE A 132 12.08 -1.20 -7.62
CA PHE A 132 12.48 -0.95 -9.00
C PHE A 132 12.51 0.54 -9.37
N GLU A 133 12.54 1.44 -8.37
CA GLU A 133 12.40 2.88 -8.61
C GLU A 133 13.68 3.53 -9.14
N GLU A 134 14.84 3.12 -8.62
CA GLU A 134 16.14 3.68 -8.98
C GLU A 134 17.09 2.58 -9.44
N GLY A 135 17.39 2.55 -10.76
CA GLY A 135 18.27 1.53 -11.30
C GLY A 135 18.15 1.34 -12.80
N PHE A 136 18.74 0.25 -13.24
CA PHE A 136 18.75 -0.14 -14.65
C PHE A 136 17.86 -1.37 -14.86
N THR A 137 16.88 -1.24 -15.74
CA THR A 137 16.10 -2.37 -16.26
C THR A 137 16.84 -2.97 -17.45
N ILE A 138 17.08 -4.28 -17.40
CA ILE A 138 17.84 -5.01 -18.41
C ILE A 138 16.90 -6.03 -19.05
N LEU A 139 16.66 -5.86 -20.36
CA LEU A 139 15.96 -6.88 -21.15
C LEU A 139 16.94 -7.98 -21.52
N GLU A 140 16.57 -9.21 -21.26
CA GLU A 140 17.38 -10.39 -21.50
C GLU A 140 16.71 -11.32 -22.51
N ARG A 141 17.51 -11.94 -23.38
CA ARG A 141 17.13 -13.12 -24.15
C ARG A 141 17.79 -14.33 -23.51
N ARG A 142 16.99 -15.22 -22.97
CA ARG A 142 17.46 -16.44 -22.31
C ARG A 142 17.87 -17.53 -23.32
N PRO A 143 18.60 -18.57 -22.89
CA PRO A 143 18.99 -19.67 -23.77
C PRO A 143 17.84 -20.43 -24.42
N ASP A 144 16.66 -20.43 -23.79
CA ASP A 144 15.43 -21.03 -24.33
C ASP A 144 14.69 -20.10 -25.33
N GLY A 145 15.25 -18.93 -25.60
CA GLY A 145 14.69 -17.90 -26.49
C GLY A 145 13.63 -17.00 -25.84
N LYS A 146 13.19 -17.28 -24.62
CA LYS A 146 12.24 -16.43 -23.89
C LYS A 146 12.87 -15.13 -23.44
N GLY A 147 12.03 -14.13 -23.25
CA GLY A 147 12.42 -12.87 -22.62
C GLY A 147 12.59 -13.00 -21.11
N GLY A 148 13.43 -12.14 -20.55
CA GLY A 148 13.55 -11.91 -19.13
C GLY A 148 13.79 -10.43 -18.85
N ILE A 149 13.46 -10.00 -17.66
CA ILE A 149 13.84 -8.69 -17.13
C ILE A 149 14.64 -8.91 -15.87
N SER A 150 15.84 -8.34 -15.83
CA SER A 150 16.63 -8.17 -14.60
C SER A 150 16.70 -6.70 -14.22
N PHE A 151 16.90 -6.44 -12.95
CA PHE A 151 17.02 -5.09 -12.42
C PHE A 151 18.29 -4.94 -11.59
N LEU A 152 19.07 -3.92 -11.91
CA LEU A 152 20.25 -3.51 -11.15
C LEU A 152 19.93 -2.22 -10.41
N LYS A 153 19.76 -2.30 -9.09
CA LYS A 153 19.54 -1.11 -8.25
C LYS A 153 20.80 -0.24 -8.25
N THR A 154 20.65 1.05 -8.48
CA THR A 154 21.69 2.05 -8.21
C THR A 154 21.67 2.44 -6.74
N LEU A 155 22.83 2.75 -6.17
CA LEU A 155 22.94 3.20 -4.79
C LEU A 155 22.88 4.72 -4.71
N THR A 156 22.20 5.24 -3.70
CA THR A 156 22.27 6.67 -3.34
C THR A 156 23.64 6.99 -2.74
N PRO A 157 24.05 8.28 -2.71
CA PRO A 157 25.29 8.67 -2.04
C PRO A 157 25.37 8.19 -0.58
N GLU A 158 24.27 8.23 0.14
CA GLU A 158 24.16 7.80 1.54
C GLU A 158 24.34 6.27 1.68
N GLU A 159 23.76 5.50 0.76
CA GLU A 159 23.95 4.04 0.71
C GLU A 159 25.40 3.66 0.38
N ILE A 160 26.07 4.41 -0.49
CA ILE A 160 27.49 4.23 -0.82
C ILE A 160 28.37 4.54 0.41
N GLU A 161 28.09 5.65 1.11
CA GLU A 161 28.80 6.03 2.34
C GLU A 161 28.60 5.00 3.46
N ALA A 162 27.41 4.36 3.51
CA ALA A 162 27.11 3.27 4.44
C ALA A 162 27.78 1.93 4.04
N GLY A 163 28.49 1.88 2.91
CA GLY A 163 29.18 0.67 2.42
C GLY A 163 28.23 -0.40 1.90
N MET A 164 27.05 -0.03 1.42
CA MET A 164 26.12 -0.96 0.79
C MET A 164 26.61 -1.39 -0.59
N GLU A 165 26.30 -2.64 -0.95
CA GLU A 165 26.59 -3.18 -2.29
C GLU A 165 25.36 -3.04 -3.21
N PRO A 166 25.54 -2.78 -4.51
CA PRO A 166 24.44 -2.78 -5.48
C PRO A 166 23.72 -4.12 -5.49
N SER A 167 22.40 -4.11 -5.47
CA SER A 167 21.61 -5.33 -5.59
C SER A 167 21.24 -5.59 -7.04
N PHE A 168 21.38 -6.85 -7.45
CA PHE A 168 20.98 -7.32 -8.78
C PHE A 168 19.88 -8.39 -8.63
N MET A 169 18.71 -8.11 -9.18
CA MET A 169 17.60 -9.03 -9.18
C MET A 169 17.42 -9.64 -10.56
N GLN A 170 17.66 -10.93 -10.68
CA GLN A 170 17.32 -11.69 -11.88
C GLN A 170 15.84 -12.02 -11.92
N ASN A 171 15.29 -12.12 -13.13
CA ASN A 171 13.89 -12.49 -13.33
C ASN A 171 12.88 -11.59 -12.61
N ALA A 172 13.15 -10.29 -12.53
CA ALA A 172 12.32 -9.31 -11.84
C ALA A 172 10.85 -9.31 -12.33
N PHE A 173 10.63 -9.50 -13.64
CA PHE A 173 9.27 -9.66 -14.17
C PHE A 173 8.56 -10.90 -13.62
N ALA A 174 9.22 -12.06 -13.66
CA ALA A 174 8.60 -13.29 -13.14
C ALA A 174 8.33 -13.19 -11.62
N TYR A 175 9.23 -12.54 -10.88
CA TYR A 175 9.02 -12.27 -9.46
C TYR A 175 7.76 -11.44 -9.22
N ALA A 176 7.56 -10.35 -9.97
CA ALA A 176 6.41 -9.46 -9.82
C ALA A 176 5.08 -10.12 -10.27
N ASN A 177 5.14 -11.09 -11.20
CA ASN A 177 3.97 -11.69 -11.84
C ASN A 177 3.74 -13.16 -11.46
N GLY A 178 4.14 -13.56 -10.24
CA GLY A 178 3.84 -14.89 -9.71
C GLY A 178 4.47 -16.06 -10.48
N GLY A 179 5.62 -15.83 -11.11
CA GLY A 179 6.36 -16.81 -11.91
C GLY A 179 6.01 -16.81 -13.40
N LYS A 180 5.14 -15.90 -13.87
CA LYS A 180 4.87 -15.74 -15.30
C LYS A 180 6.16 -15.32 -16.01
N GLU A 181 6.43 -15.94 -17.15
CA GLU A 181 7.58 -15.59 -17.99
C GLU A 181 7.15 -14.74 -19.19
N LEU A 182 8.10 -13.94 -19.70
CA LEU A 182 7.92 -13.21 -20.95
C LEU A 182 7.96 -14.16 -22.17
N TYR A 183 7.48 -13.66 -23.30
CA TYR A 183 7.39 -14.40 -24.55
C TYR A 183 8.75 -14.62 -25.22
N LEU A 184 8.73 -15.47 -26.28
CA LEU A 184 9.91 -15.70 -27.11
C LEU A 184 10.31 -14.45 -27.87
N ASP A 185 11.63 -14.38 -28.17
CA ASP A 185 12.25 -13.36 -29.01
C ASP A 185 12.00 -11.92 -28.54
N PRO A 186 12.45 -11.55 -27.32
CA PRO A 186 12.42 -10.16 -26.89
C PRO A 186 13.35 -9.32 -27.78
N VAL A 187 12.82 -8.28 -28.39
CA VAL A 187 13.55 -7.48 -29.38
C VAL A 187 13.79 -6.04 -28.93
N ASP A 188 12.90 -5.49 -28.10
CA ASP A 188 13.02 -4.11 -27.67
C ASP A 188 12.31 -3.87 -26.33
N ILE A 189 12.78 -2.88 -25.57
CA ILE A 189 12.14 -2.38 -24.35
C ILE A 189 12.29 -0.87 -24.30
N ASP A 190 11.19 -0.18 -24.00
CA ASP A 190 11.24 1.26 -23.84
C ASP A 190 10.23 1.73 -22.79
N LYS A 191 10.43 2.94 -22.25
CA LYS A 191 9.59 3.55 -21.22
C LYS A 191 8.76 4.69 -21.79
N VAL A 192 7.44 4.60 -21.61
CA VAL A 192 6.49 5.67 -21.94
C VAL A 192 5.67 5.99 -20.71
N GLY A 193 5.84 7.18 -20.15
CA GLY A 193 5.18 7.59 -18.91
C GLY A 193 5.54 6.70 -17.72
N ASN A 194 4.54 6.08 -17.12
CA ASN A 194 4.71 5.20 -15.96
C ASN A 194 4.85 3.71 -16.35
N TYR A 195 4.94 3.40 -17.64
CA TYR A 195 4.96 2.03 -18.14
C TYR A 195 6.23 1.71 -18.89
N LEU A 196 6.64 0.44 -18.79
CA LEU A 196 7.61 -0.16 -19.69
C LEU A 196 6.87 -1.03 -20.69
N TYR A 197 7.29 -0.94 -21.93
CA TYR A 197 6.76 -1.74 -23.04
C TYR A 197 7.85 -2.68 -23.52
N ILE A 198 7.53 -3.98 -23.59
CA ILE A 198 8.45 -5.03 -24.01
C ILE A 198 7.91 -5.65 -25.28
N LEU A 199 8.71 -5.59 -26.35
CA LEU A 199 8.36 -6.06 -27.67
C LEU A 199 8.95 -7.44 -27.93
N HIS A 200 8.14 -8.34 -28.46
CA HIS A 200 8.49 -9.71 -28.80
C HIS A 200 8.28 -9.97 -30.28
N GLY A 201 9.37 -10.28 -31.02
CA GLY A 201 9.37 -10.45 -32.46
C GLY A 201 8.58 -11.69 -32.91
N GLU A 202 9.13 -12.88 -32.68
CA GLU A 202 8.50 -14.15 -33.13
C GLU A 202 7.13 -14.39 -32.50
N SER A 203 6.94 -14.01 -31.24
CA SER A 203 5.66 -14.13 -30.56
C SER A 203 4.63 -13.12 -31.04
N GLN A 204 5.04 -12.07 -31.73
CA GLN A 204 4.20 -10.96 -32.21
C GLN A 204 3.38 -10.31 -31.09
N LYS A 205 4.04 -10.10 -29.92
CA LYS A 205 3.42 -9.57 -28.71
C LYS A 205 4.08 -8.29 -28.27
N LEU A 206 3.29 -7.43 -27.63
CA LEU A 206 3.76 -6.29 -26.84
C LEU A 206 3.20 -6.47 -25.43
N VAL A 207 4.08 -6.43 -24.44
CA VAL A 207 3.70 -6.52 -23.02
C VAL A 207 3.92 -5.16 -22.38
N GLN A 208 2.89 -4.62 -21.76
CA GLN A 208 2.94 -3.40 -20.97
C GLN A 208 3.01 -3.77 -19.49
N ILE A 209 3.99 -3.22 -18.79
CA ILE A 209 4.17 -3.40 -17.35
C ILE A 209 4.25 -2.05 -16.65
N ASP A 210 3.86 -2.00 -15.39
CA ASP A 210 4.10 -0.85 -14.52
C ASP A 210 5.62 -0.70 -14.28
N ALA A 211 6.17 0.48 -14.48
CA ALA A 211 7.61 0.72 -14.37
C ALA A 211 8.15 0.68 -12.93
N LYS A 212 7.26 0.77 -11.93
CA LYS A 212 7.63 0.74 -10.51
C LYS A 212 7.46 -0.63 -9.86
N THR A 213 6.46 -1.40 -10.31
CA THR A 213 6.15 -2.70 -9.71
C THR A 213 6.54 -3.88 -10.58
N PHE A 214 6.77 -3.65 -11.88
CA PHE A 214 6.96 -4.65 -12.93
C PHE A 214 5.77 -5.62 -13.09
N GLU A 215 4.63 -5.28 -12.50
CA GLU A 215 3.39 -6.01 -12.76
C GLU A 215 2.91 -5.79 -14.18
N GLU A 216 2.44 -6.86 -14.81
CA GLU A 216 1.83 -6.79 -16.12
C GLU A 216 0.47 -6.09 -16.04
N ILE A 217 0.32 -5.06 -16.87
CA ILE A 217 -0.90 -4.27 -16.99
C ILE A 217 -1.72 -4.74 -18.18
N TYR A 218 -1.06 -4.93 -19.33
CA TYR A 218 -1.73 -5.27 -20.58
C TYR A 218 -0.82 -6.04 -21.52
N GLU A 219 -1.43 -6.87 -22.35
CA GLU A 219 -0.79 -7.61 -23.41
C GLU A 219 -1.48 -7.31 -24.74
N TYR A 220 -0.69 -6.97 -25.74
CA TYR A 220 -1.15 -6.71 -27.08
C TYR A 220 -0.68 -7.80 -28.04
N ASP A 221 -1.59 -8.36 -28.86
CA ASP A 221 -1.28 -9.37 -29.85
C ASP A 221 -1.40 -8.81 -31.26
N PHE A 222 -0.28 -8.62 -31.92
CA PHE A 222 -0.25 -8.09 -33.29
C PHE A 222 -0.89 -9.06 -34.29
N LYS A 223 -0.92 -10.37 -34.04
CA LYS A 223 -1.59 -11.37 -34.87
C LYS A 223 -3.08 -11.11 -35.02
N PHE A 224 -3.68 -10.49 -34.02
CA PHE A 224 -5.11 -10.15 -34.06
C PHE A 224 -5.42 -9.14 -35.17
N TYR A 225 -4.48 -8.22 -35.43
CA TYR A 225 -4.66 -7.17 -36.42
C TYR A 225 -4.02 -7.49 -37.77
N GLN A 226 -2.87 -8.16 -37.77
CA GLN A 226 -2.13 -8.51 -38.97
C GLN A 226 -1.26 -9.76 -38.75
N LEU A 227 -1.60 -10.87 -39.41
CA LEU A 227 -0.99 -12.19 -39.17
C LEU A 227 0.52 -12.27 -39.40
N ASP A 228 1.07 -11.43 -40.28
CA ASP A 228 2.50 -11.42 -40.66
C ASP A 228 3.27 -10.22 -40.08
N PHE A 229 2.69 -9.51 -39.12
CA PHE A 229 3.38 -8.40 -38.44
C PHE A 229 4.36 -8.94 -37.42
N VAL A 230 5.62 -9.07 -37.79
CA VAL A 230 6.72 -9.49 -36.90
C VAL A 230 7.45 -8.23 -36.41
N PRO A 231 7.18 -7.76 -35.19
CA PRO A 231 7.73 -6.52 -34.68
C PRO A 231 9.26 -6.60 -34.51
N THR A 232 9.94 -5.49 -34.72
CA THR A 232 11.42 -5.39 -34.66
C THR A 232 11.92 -4.33 -33.75
N THR A 233 11.26 -3.16 -33.66
CA THR A 233 11.66 -2.08 -32.78
C THR A 233 10.49 -1.13 -32.50
N MET A 234 10.59 -0.43 -31.40
CA MET A 234 9.70 0.67 -31.02
C MET A 234 10.38 2.01 -31.25
N MET A 235 9.58 3.01 -31.59
CA MET A 235 9.99 4.41 -31.61
C MET A 235 9.06 5.17 -30.69
N THR A 236 9.53 5.41 -29.51
CA THR A 236 8.82 6.20 -28.50
C THR A 236 9.22 7.66 -28.59
N CYS A 237 8.43 8.56 -28.05
CA CYS A 237 8.83 9.94 -27.90
C CYS A 237 9.16 10.22 -26.43
N ASP A 238 10.26 10.89 -26.19
CA ASP A 238 10.72 11.31 -24.85
C ASP A 238 9.97 12.56 -24.34
N TYR A 239 8.76 12.79 -24.82
CA TYR A 239 7.98 13.94 -24.40
C TYR A 239 6.96 13.57 -23.32
N ARG A 240 6.93 14.35 -22.23
CA ARG A 240 6.14 14.08 -21.00
C ARG A 240 4.65 13.75 -21.25
N TYR A 241 4.09 14.16 -22.36
CA TYR A 241 2.67 13.95 -22.71
C TYR A 241 2.48 13.00 -23.90
N CYS A 242 3.55 12.31 -24.32
CA CYS A 242 3.44 11.34 -25.38
C CYS A 242 2.82 10.05 -24.83
N THR A 243 1.69 9.70 -25.34
CA THR A 243 0.99 8.43 -25.02
C THR A 243 0.98 7.48 -26.20
N GLU A 244 1.49 7.94 -27.36
CA GLU A 244 1.49 7.20 -28.60
C GLU A 244 2.93 6.86 -29.01
N PHE A 245 3.13 5.68 -29.55
CA PHE A 245 4.41 5.28 -30.12
C PHE A 245 4.23 4.36 -31.32
N THR A 246 5.25 4.24 -32.14
CA THR A 246 5.22 3.39 -33.33
C THR A 246 6.03 2.13 -33.14
N VAL A 247 5.51 1.03 -33.69
CA VAL A 247 6.19 -0.27 -33.77
C VAL A 247 6.42 -0.58 -35.25
N THR A 248 7.66 -0.88 -35.62
CA THR A 248 8.00 -1.32 -36.96
C THR A 248 8.07 -2.83 -37.06
N SER A 249 7.80 -3.37 -38.23
CA SER A 249 7.87 -4.82 -38.46
C SER A 249 8.94 -5.18 -39.51
N LYS A 250 9.37 -6.44 -39.47
CA LYS A 250 10.39 -7.02 -40.32
C LYS A 250 10.07 -6.90 -41.83
N ASN A 251 8.78 -6.91 -42.17
CA ASN A 251 8.29 -6.78 -43.55
C ASN A 251 7.98 -5.34 -43.97
N GLY A 252 8.39 -4.36 -43.18
CA GLY A 252 8.20 -2.92 -43.48
C GLY A 252 6.86 -2.34 -43.03
N GLY A 253 6.01 -3.13 -42.33
CA GLY A 253 4.80 -2.61 -41.71
C GLY A 253 5.09 -1.67 -40.54
N VAL A 254 4.16 -0.76 -40.28
CA VAL A 254 4.20 0.16 -39.13
C VAL A 254 2.87 0.11 -38.41
N ALA A 255 2.88 -0.09 -37.12
CA ALA A 255 1.72 0.01 -36.24
C ALA A 255 1.87 1.17 -35.27
N MET A 256 0.78 1.86 -34.97
CA MET A 256 0.71 2.88 -33.93
C MET A 256 0.00 2.29 -32.72
N VAL A 257 0.59 2.48 -31.56
CA VAL A 257 0.05 2.04 -30.26
C VAL A 257 -0.31 3.29 -29.48
N GLN A 258 -1.54 3.29 -28.90
CA GLN A 258 -2.09 4.39 -28.12
C GLN A 258 -2.42 3.92 -26.69
#